data_5b883435892b9c895ad290e524d44ce7
#
_entry.id   5b883435892b9c895ad290e524d44ce7
#
_cell.length_a   1.000
_cell.length_b   1.000
_cell.length_c   1.000
_cell.angle_alpha   90.00
_cell.angle_beta   90.00
_cell.angle_gamma   90.00
#
_symmetry.space_group_name_H-M   'P 1'
#
loop_
_entity.id
_entity.type
_entity.pdbx_description
1 polymer ?
#
loop_
_entity_poly.entity_id
_entity_poly.type
_entity_poly.pdbx_seq_one_letter_code
_entity_poly.pdbx_strand_id
1 'polypeptide(L)'
;PLEIFTDREGEIILKKYSPIGELAAFAGMYADSLAKEAGCLVCICDMDQVVAASGNGRKEVQEKYISKVLQGELEERNSILAKGDEKKYIRVFREQEKDYVWESITPIICEGDVVGAVILLSSDEKEKFTKLEQKLGACAAGFLGKQME
;
A
#
# COMPACT_ATOMS: atom_id res chain seq x y z
N PRO A 1 6.95 5.37 -15.85
CA PRO A 1 8.06 5.16 -16.80
C PRO A 1 8.50 3.71 -16.87
N LEU A 2 9.20 3.36 -17.95
CA LEU A 2 9.77 2.04 -18.18
C LEU A 2 11.28 2.09 -18.01
N GLU A 3 11.84 1.02 -17.48
CA GLU A 3 13.28 0.83 -17.44
C GLU A 3 13.72 -0.17 -18.51
N ILE A 4 14.92 0.04 -19.06
CA ILE A 4 15.48 -0.82 -20.09
C ILE A 4 16.64 -1.61 -19.48
N PHE A 5 16.58 -2.94 -19.62
CA PHE A 5 17.62 -3.86 -19.15
C PHE A 5 18.15 -4.66 -20.32
N THR A 6 19.41 -5.04 -20.25
CA THR A 6 20.03 -5.97 -21.22
C THR A 6 20.39 -7.25 -20.47
N ASP A 7 19.92 -8.39 -20.94
CA ASP A 7 20.27 -9.67 -20.37
C ASP A 7 21.65 -10.18 -20.83
N ARG A 8 22.05 -11.37 -20.38
CA ARG A 8 23.35 -11.96 -20.73
C ARG A 8 23.51 -12.28 -22.22
N GLU A 9 22.41 -12.42 -22.91
CA GLU A 9 22.38 -12.74 -24.33
C GLU A 9 22.24 -11.49 -25.20
N GLY A 10 22.19 -10.31 -24.57
CA GLY A 10 22.07 -9.05 -25.27
C GLY A 10 20.63 -8.66 -25.61
N GLU A 11 19.64 -9.39 -25.12
CA GLU A 11 18.25 -9.03 -25.32
C GLU A 11 17.88 -7.82 -24.45
N ILE A 12 17.03 -6.97 -25.00
CA ILE A 12 16.52 -5.80 -24.27
C ILE A 12 15.25 -6.20 -23.53
N ILE A 13 15.26 -6.01 -22.20
CA ILE A 13 14.12 -6.29 -21.32
C ILE A 13 13.54 -4.95 -20.86
N LEU A 14 12.24 -4.77 -21.06
CA LEU A 14 11.51 -3.59 -20.58
C LEU A 14 10.70 -3.95 -19.36
N LYS A 15 10.90 -3.21 -18.26
CA LYS A 15 10.13 -3.34 -17.04
C LYS A 15 9.50 -2.02 -16.66
N LYS A 16 8.30 -2.07 -16.09
CA LYS A 16 7.66 -0.89 -15.53
C LYS A 16 8.46 -0.42 -14.30
N TYR A 17 8.83 0.84 -14.29
CA TYR A 17 9.56 1.42 -13.17
C TYR A 17 8.61 1.64 -11.98
N SER A 18 9.02 1.15 -10.81
CA SER A 18 8.29 1.32 -9.55
C SER A 18 9.28 1.73 -8.47
N PRO A 19 9.29 3.03 -8.06
CA PRO A 19 10.20 3.49 -7.02
C PRO A 19 10.04 2.71 -5.71
N ILE A 20 8.81 2.46 -5.27
CA ILE A 20 8.58 1.71 -4.03
C ILE A 20 8.91 0.22 -4.21
N GLY A 21 8.75 -0.32 -5.43
CA GLY A 21 9.12 -1.69 -5.76
C GLY A 21 10.62 -1.95 -5.62
N GLU A 22 11.46 -0.95 -5.90
CA GLU A 22 12.90 -1.03 -5.69
C GLU A 22 13.27 -1.19 -4.21
N LEU A 23 12.39 -0.76 -3.32
CA LEU A 23 12.56 -0.86 -1.87
C LEU A 23 11.70 -1.95 -1.23
N ALA A 24 11.29 -2.96 -2.00
CA ALA A 24 10.36 -3.99 -1.52
C ALA A 24 10.83 -4.67 -0.23
N ALA A 25 12.10 -5.05 -0.13
CA ALA A 25 12.65 -5.67 1.08
C ALA A 25 12.58 -4.71 2.27
N PHE A 26 12.94 -3.45 2.06
CA PHE A 26 12.89 -2.42 3.09
C PHE A 26 11.44 -2.13 3.51
N ALA A 27 10.55 -2.01 2.53
CA ALA A 27 9.12 -1.83 2.78
C ALA A 27 8.55 -3.01 3.57
N GLY A 28 9.00 -4.24 3.28
CA GLY A 28 8.62 -5.44 4.01
C GLY A 28 8.99 -5.39 5.48
N MET A 29 10.21 -4.95 5.79
CA MET A 29 10.64 -4.78 7.18
C MET A 29 9.80 -3.74 7.91
N TYR A 30 9.49 -2.64 7.24
CA TYR A 30 8.63 -1.60 7.83
C TYR A 30 7.22 -2.11 8.06
N ALA A 31 6.65 -2.81 7.07
CA ALA A 31 5.32 -3.42 7.19
C ALA A 31 5.27 -4.41 8.37
N ASP A 32 6.31 -5.23 8.56
CA ASP A 32 6.39 -6.16 9.69
C ASP A 32 6.33 -5.44 11.03
N SER A 33 7.12 -4.40 11.20
CA SER A 33 7.15 -3.61 12.43
C SER A 33 5.81 -2.93 12.66
N LEU A 34 5.24 -2.34 11.62
CA LEU A 34 3.97 -1.62 11.72
C LEU A 34 2.81 -2.58 12.04
N ALA A 35 2.76 -3.73 11.40
CA ALA A 35 1.73 -4.73 11.65
C ALA A 35 1.80 -5.27 13.09
N LYS A 36 3.01 -5.50 13.59
CA LYS A 36 3.22 -5.96 14.96
C LYS A 36 2.70 -4.96 15.99
N GLU A 37 3.01 -3.68 15.81
CA GLU A 37 2.60 -2.64 16.76
C GLU A 37 1.12 -2.26 16.61
N ALA A 38 0.62 -2.18 15.38
CA ALA A 38 -0.77 -1.82 15.13
C ALA A 38 -1.75 -2.98 15.34
N GLY A 39 -1.26 -4.22 15.26
CA GLY A 39 -2.11 -5.42 15.44
C GLY A 39 -3.06 -5.68 14.28
N CYS A 40 -2.75 -5.20 13.08
CA CYS A 40 -3.62 -5.35 11.92
C CYS A 40 -2.83 -5.73 10.67
N LEU A 41 -3.54 -5.99 9.58
CA LEU A 41 -2.92 -6.24 8.27
C LEU A 41 -2.38 -4.94 7.72
N VAL A 42 -1.13 -4.94 7.29
CA VAL A 42 -0.48 -3.78 6.67
C VAL A 42 -0.04 -4.16 5.26
N CYS A 43 -0.42 -3.34 4.30
CA CYS A 43 0.00 -3.47 2.90
C CYS A 43 0.71 -2.20 2.48
N ILE A 44 1.76 -2.36 1.70
CA ILE A 44 2.42 -1.25 1.02
C ILE A 44 2.33 -1.57 -0.46
N CYS A 45 1.80 -0.64 -1.23
CA CYS A 45 1.61 -0.84 -2.67
C CYS A 45 2.31 0.25 -3.46
N ASP A 46 2.62 -0.07 -4.73
CA ASP A 46 2.90 0.94 -5.73
C ASP A 46 1.56 1.36 -6.38
N MET A 47 1.58 1.99 -7.53
CA MET A 47 0.34 2.43 -8.20
C MET A 47 -0.38 1.29 -8.94
N ASP A 48 0.15 0.07 -8.88
CA ASP A 48 -0.44 -1.08 -9.55
C ASP A 48 -0.78 -2.22 -8.60
N GLN A 49 0.14 -2.58 -7.71
CA GLN A 49 0.00 -3.79 -6.91
C GLN A 49 0.70 -3.69 -5.57
N VAL A 50 0.37 -4.62 -4.69
CA VAL A 50 1.01 -4.76 -3.38
C VAL A 50 2.46 -5.20 -3.56
N VAL A 51 3.40 -4.47 -2.95
CA VAL A 51 4.83 -4.80 -2.97
C VAL A 51 5.31 -5.38 -1.65
N ALA A 52 4.58 -5.15 -0.56
CA ALA A 52 4.88 -5.74 0.74
C ALA A 52 3.59 -5.87 1.54
N ALA A 53 3.49 -6.93 2.32
CA ALA A 53 2.35 -7.15 3.21
C ALA A 53 2.81 -7.87 4.48
N SER A 54 2.20 -7.54 5.61
CA SER A 54 2.48 -8.18 6.88
C SER A 54 1.24 -8.18 7.76
N GLY A 55 1.19 -9.12 8.71
CA GLY A 55 0.06 -9.31 9.61
C GLY A 55 -0.85 -10.43 9.17
N ASN A 56 -1.94 -10.64 9.90
CA ASN A 56 -2.92 -11.69 9.59
C ASN A 56 -3.62 -11.39 8.27
N GLY A 57 -3.61 -12.36 7.36
CA GLY A 57 -4.22 -12.21 6.05
C GLY A 57 -3.25 -11.78 4.96
N ARG A 58 -1.95 -11.67 5.27
CA ARG A 58 -0.94 -11.20 4.30
C ARG A 58 -0.91 -12.06 3.03
N LYS A 59 -1.09 -13.36 3.16
CA LYS A 59 -1.05 -14.28 2.01
C LYS A 59 -2.19 -14.03 1.02
N GLU A 60 -3.31 -13.52 1.51
CA GLU A 60 -4.47 -13.21 0.68
C GLU A 60 -4.28 -11.95 -0.15
N VAL A 61 -3.34 -11.09 0.25
CA VAL A 61 -3.17 -9.78 -0.38
C VAL A 61 -1.83 -9.60 -1.08
N GLN A 62 -0.87 -10.50 -0.84
CA GLN A 62 0.46 -10.42 -1.48
C GLN A 62 0.31 -10.39 -3.00
N GLU A 63 1.00 -9.43 -3.63
CA GLU A 63 1.05 -9.27 -5.08
C GLU A 63 -0.29 -8.96 -5.76
N LYS A 64 -1.35 -8.74 -5.00
CA LYS A 64 -2.65 -8.37 -5.58
C LYS A 64 -2.58 -6.99 -6.22
N TYR A 65 -3.33 -6.84 -7.30
CA TYR A 65 -3.49 -5.55 -7.96
C TYR A 65 -4.45 -4.67 -7.18
N ILE A 66 -4.13 -3.39 -7.07
CA ILE A 66 -5.02 -2.43 -6.43
C ILE A 66 -6.17 -2.08 -7.38
N SER A 67 -7.29 -1.65 -6.81
CA SER A 67 -8.47 -1.28 -7.58
C SER A 67 -8.27 0.04 -8.32
N LYS A 68 -9.07 0.25 -9.36
CA LYS A 68 -9.06 1.52 -10.10
C LYS A 68 -9.58 2.67 -9.22
N VAL A 69 -10.50 2.37 -8.30
CA VAL A 69 -11.00 3.37 -7.35
C VAL A 69 -9.86 3.85 -6.46
N LEU A 70 -9.05 2.92 -5.94
CA LEU A 70 -7.90 3.29 -5.12
C LEU A 70 -6.89 4.09 -5.94
N GLN A 71 -6.59 3.69 -7.16
CA GLN A 71 -5.69 4.44 -8.03
C GLN A 71 -6.15 5.89 -8.19
N GLY A 72 -7.44 6.10 -8.42
CA GLY A 72 -8.02 7.44 -8.55
C GLY A 72 -7.88 8.28 -7.28
N GLU A 73 -8.14 7.68 -6.13
CA GLU A 73 -7.99 8.38 -4.85
C GLU A 73 -6.53 8.76 -4.58
N LEU A 74 -5.60 7.87 -4.93
CA LEU A 74 -4.18 8.14 -4.77
C LEU A 74 -3.70 9.26 -5.70
N GLU A 75 -4.17 9.28 -6.95
CA GLU A 75 -3.85 10.33 -7.90
C GLU A 75 -4.31 11.69 -7.40
N GLU A 76 -5.41 11.74 -6.67
CA GLU A 76 -5.92 12.97 -6.03
C GLU A 76 -5.29 13.22 -4.66
N ARG A 77 -4.37 12.36 -4.22
CA ARG A 77 -3.64 12.47 -2.94
C ARG A 77 -4.54 12.42 -1.72
N ASN A 78 -5.66 11.71 -1.83
CA ASN A 78 -6.59 11.56 -0.72
C ASN A 78 -6.13 10.51 0.26
N SER A 79 -6.24 10.84 1.56
CA SER A 79 -6.11 9.87 2.64
C SER A 79 -7.49 9.44 3.08
N ILE A 80 -7.64 8.16 3.39
CA ILE A 80 -8.94 7.59 3.76
C ILE A 80 -8.82 6.87 5.11
N LEU A 81 -9.75 7.16 5.99
CA LEU A 81 -9.98 6.39 7.22
C LEU A 81 -11.46 6.08 7.25
N ALA A 82 -11.82 4.81 7.08
CA ALA A 82 -13.22 4.44 6.90
C ALA A 82 -13.55 3.08 7.48
N LYS A 83 -14.79 2.98 7.98
CA LYS A 83 -15.42 1.72 8.32
C LYS A 83 -16.19 1.20 7.11
N GLY A 84 -16.34 -0.13 7.01
CA GLY A 84 -16.93 -0.77 5.83
C GLY A 84 -18.35 -0.33 5.44
N ASP A 85 -19.12 0.23 6.39
CA ASP A 85 -20.47 0.73 6.13
C ASP A 85 -20.53 2.22 5.77
N GLU A 86 -19.38 2.92 5.77
CA GLU A 86 -19.33 4.33 5.43
C GLU A 86 -19.20 4.55 3.92
N LYS A 87 -19.74 5.67 3.43
CA LYS A 87 -19.69 6.00 2.00
C LYS A 87 -18.27 6.19 1.47
N LYS A 88 -17.37 6.67 2.33
CA LYS A 88 -15.96 6.90 1.96
C LYS A 88 -15.13 5.62 1.88
N TYR A 89 -15.68 4.48 2.38
CA TYR A 89 -15.00 3.19 2.25
C TYR A 89 -14.87 2.81 0.78
N ILE A 90 -13.70 2.33 0.39
CA ILE A 90 -13.44 1.87 -0.98
C ILE A 90 -12.87 0.46 -0.96
N ARG A 91 -13.11 -0.29 -2.02
CA ARG A 91 -12.43 -1.57 -2.22
C ARG A 91 -10.99 -1.31 -2.63
N VAL A 92 -10.06 -1.91 -1.90
CA VAL A 92 -8.63 -1.71 -2.11
C VAL A 92 -8.11 -2.52 -3.29
N PHE A 93 -8.56 -3.77 -3.42
CA PHE A 93 -8.05 -4.71 -4.42
C PHE A 93 -9.06 -4.97 -5.52
N ARG A 94 -8.57 -5.22 -6.75
CA ARG A 94 -9.43 -5.55 -7.89
C ARG A 94 -10.27 -6.78 -7.64
N GLU A 95 -9.66 -7.83 -7.05
CA GLU A 95 -10.31 -9.10 -6.74
C GLU A 95 -10.41 -9.28 -5.23
N GLN A 96 -11.23 -8.47 -4.61
CA GLN A 96 -11.45 -8.53 -3.17
C GLN A 96 -12.68 -9.37 -2.89
N GLU A 97 -12.47 -10.55 -2.31
CA GLU A 97 -13.54 -11.51 -2.04
C GLU A 97 -14.48 -11.05 -0.93
N LYS A 98 -13.95 -10.35 0.07
CA LYS A 98 -14.73 -9.83 1.19
C LYS A 98 -14.30 -8.42 1.52
N ASP A 99 -15.21 -7.64 2.09
CA ASP A 99 -14.88 -6.31 2.57
C ASP A 99 -14.19 -6.39 3.92
N TYR A 100 -13.31 -5.43 4.16
CA TYR A 100 -12.72 -5.24 5.48
C TYR A 100 -13.64 -4.39 6.35
N VAL A 101 -13.56 -4.58 7.66
CA VAL A 101 -14.36 -3.77 8.60
C VAL A 101 -13.81 -2.35 8.69
N TRP A 102 -12.49 -2.22 8.68
CA TRP A 102 -11.82 -0.93 8.75
C TRP A 102 -10.69 -0.83 7.72
N GLU A 103 -10.50 0.36 7.22
CA GLU A 103 -9.36 0.67 6.35
C GLU A 103 -8.77 2.03 6.68
N SER A 104 -7.45 2.14 6.55
CA SER A 104 -6.73 3.40 6.60
C SER A 104 -5.76 3.41 5.43
N ILE A 105 -5.86 4.41 4.57
CA ILE A 105 -5.08 4.50 3.34
C ILE A 105 -4.38 5.85 3.32
N THR A 106 -3.06 5.83 3.16
CA THR A 106 -2.24 7.04 3.10
C THR A 106 -1.33 7.00 1.88
N PRO A 107 -1.42 8.00 0.99
CA PRO A 107 -0.53 8.06 -0.18
C PRO A 107 0.94 8.21 0.22
N ILE A 108 1.83 7.57 -0.52
CA ILE A 108 3.27 7.77 -0.41
C ILE A 108 3.67 8.77 -1.49
N ILE A 109 4.25 9.88 -1.08
CA ILE A 109 4.66 10.95 -1.98
C ILE A 109 6.17 11.06 -1.98
N CYS A 110 6.76 11.01 -3.17
CA CYS A 110 8.19 11.15 -3.38
C CYS A 110 8.42 12.25 -4.41
N GLU A 111 9.12 13.29 -4.00
CA GLU A 111 9.43 14.45 -4.86
C GLU A 111 8.20 15.04 -5.56
N GLY A 112 7.08 15.10 -4.83
CA GLY A 112 5.84 15.66 -5.33
C GLY A 112 4.91 14.71 -6.07
N ASP A 113 5.39 13.51 -6.39
CA ASP A 113 4.59 12.51 -7.10
C ASP A 113 4.09 11.41 -6.17
N VAL A 114 2.86 10.95 -6.38
CA VAL A 114 2.32 9.80 -5.66
C VAL A 114 2.91 8.53 -6.27
N VAL A 115 3.61 7.74 -5.46
CA VAL A 115 4.27 6.52 -5.93
C VAL A 115 3.64 5.24 -5.38
N GLY A 116 2.70 5.37 -4.45
CA GLY A 116 2.03 4.23 -3.85
C GLY A 116 1.25 4.63 -2.62
N ALA A 117 1.01 3.67 -1.74
CA ALA A 117 0.27 3.90 -0.50
C ALA A 117 0.67 2.95 0.60
N VAL A 118 0.47 3.40 1.84
CA VAL A 118 0.48 2.56 3.04
C VAL A 118 -0.98 2.31 3.42
N ILE A 119 -1.33 1.04 3.56
CA ILE A 119 -2.71 0.62 3.79
C ILE A 119 -2.77 -0.26 5.03
N LEU A 120 -3.62 0.10 5.99
CA LEU A 120 -3.92 -0.71 7.16
C LEU A 120 -5.34 -1.22 7.02
N LEU A 121 -5.55 -2.51 7.25
CA LEU A 121 -6.84 -3.17 7.09
C LEU A 121 -7.15 -4.03 8.31
N SER A 122 -8.41 -4.06 8.74
CA SER A 122 -8.87 -4.94 9.80
C SER A 122 -10.17 -5.64 9.40
N SER A 123 -10.24 -6.93 9.70
CA SER A 123 -11.47 -7.73 9.56
C SER A 123 -12.18 -7.91 10.90
N ASP A 124 -11.65 -7.34 11.98
CA ASP A 124 -12.19 -7.52 13.33
C ASP A 124 -13.12 -6.36 13.69
N GLU A 125 -14.39 -6.69 13.93
CA GLU A 125 -15.40 -5.70 14.33
C GLU A 125 -15.13 -5.10 15.72
N LYS A 126 -14.36 -5.80 16.56
CA LYS A 126 -14.00 -5.34 17.90
C LYS A 126 -12.87 -4.31 17.88
N GLU A 127 -12.05 -4.34 16.85
CA GLU A 127 -11.01 -3.33 16.67
C GLU A 127 -11.62 -2.11 16.00
N LYS A 128 -11.28 -0.94 16.52
CA LYS A 128 -11.74 0.31 15.94
C LYS A 128 -10.53 1.10 15.47
N PHE A 129 -10.49 1.43 14.20
CA PHE A 129 -9.48 2.34 13.68
C PHE A 129 -9.86 3.77 14.06
N THR A 130 -8.87 4.49 14.54
CA THR A 130 -8.99 5.89 14.93
C THR A 130 -7.95 6.69 14.15
N LYS A 131 -7.82 7.96 14.49
CA LYS A 131 -6.73 8.79 13.96
C LYS A 131 -5.34 8.22 14.24
N LEU A 132 -5.21 7.34 15.23
CA LEU A 132 -3.92 6.70 15.53
C LEU A 132 -3.46 5.85 14.35
N GLU A 133 -4.32 4.99 13.81
CA GLU A 133 -3.98 4.14 12.66
C GLU A 133 -3.67 4.99 11.43
N GLN A 134 -4.41 6.08 11.22
CA GLN A 134 -4.14 7.02 10.14
C GLN A 134 -2.78 7.70 10.31
N LYS A 135 -2.43 8.12 11.52
CA LYS A 135 -1.13 8.72 11.80
C LYS A 135 0.02 7.72 11.64
N LEU A 136 -0.18 6.47 12.05
CA LEU A 136 0.80 5.42 11.84
C LEU A 136 1.07 5.22 10.34
N GLY A 137 0.00 5.18 9.55
CA GLY A 137 0.12 5.11 8.09
C GLY A 137 0.83 6.31 7.51
N ALA A 138 0.51 7.51 8.00
CA ALA A 138 1.14 8.74 7.53
C ALA A 138 2.64 8.80 7.87
N CYS A 139 3.02 8.34 9.06
CA CYS A 139 4.44 8.25 9.45
C CYS A 139 5.19 7.29 8.53
N ALA A 140 4.62 6.13 8.26
CA ALA A 140 5.22 5.14 7.37
C ALA A 140 5.34 5.70 5.94
N ALA A 141 4.28 6.31 5.43
CA ALA A 141 4.26 6.89 4.09
C ALA A 141 5.30 8.01 3.95
N GLY A 142 5.38 8.89 4.94
CA GLY A 142 6.35 9.98 4.94
C GLY A 142 7.79 9.47 4.95
N PHE A 143 8.06 8.47 5.77
CA PHE A 143 9.40 7.86 5.85
C PHE A 143 9.78 7.17 4.54
N LEU A 144 8.89 6.37 3.98
CA LEU A 144 9.15 5.67 2.72
C LEU A 144 9.34 6.65 1.56
N GLY A 145 8.55 7.70 1.49
CA GLY A 145 8.71 8.74 0.47
C GLY A 145 10.09 9.40 0.52
N LYS A 146 10.58 9.68 1.71
CA LYS A 146 11.92 10.27 1.90
C LYS A 146 13.04 9.32 1.55
N GLN A 147 12.86 8.02 1.80
CA GLN A 147 13.88 7.02 1.47
C GLN A 147 14.12 6.88 -0.03
N MET A 148 13.14 7.29 -0.84
CA MET A 148 13.22 7.22 -2.30
C MET A 148 13.74 8.50 -2.95
N GLU A 149 13.97 9.53 -2.17
CA GLU A 149 14.54 10.80 -2.67
C GLU A 149 16.02 10.69 -2.95
#